data_3226500683ec5e4065b2b44e7f5521b6
#
_entry.id   3226500683ec5e4065b2b44e7f5521b6
#
_cell.length_a   1.000
_cell.length_b   1.000
_cell.length_c   1.000
_cell.angle_alpha   90.00
_cell.angle_beta   90.00
_cell.angle_gamma   90.00
#
_symmetry.space_group_name_H-M   'P 1'
#
loop_
_entity.id
_entity.type
_entity.pdbx_description
1 polymer ?
#
loop_
_entity_poly.entity_id
_entity_poly.type
_entity_poly.pdbx_seq_one_letter_code
_entity_poly.pdbx_strand_id
1 'polypeptide(L)'
;MKSLIYHFSGIILIFVLFISCKKEVSNKLTNTNFHPKSSIKYAKGFDIISTKNEKKLIIKNPYSNTSNNFEYIIKKGINDQLNVINTPIKKIVVTSTTHIPMLELLGEEKALVGFQNTDYISSTKTRNRIDAGFVKELGNEAALNTESLLELRPDAVIGFTMDNYNKTFNLIEKQGIPVIVNGDWREETPLGRAEWIKFFGVLFNKERLADSIFNNIELDYLAAKRIAKENTRYPSILSGAIMSNDIWSLPAGESFVAQFLLDANVNYLWKDTKGKGSLQLSF
;
A
#
# COMPACT_ATOMS: atom_id res chain seq x y z
N MET A 1 -101.92 13.16 -19.33
CA MET A 1 -102.49 11.82 -19.06
C MET A 1 -101.71 10.84 -19.92
N LYS A 2 -101.20 9.82 -19.30
CA LYS A 2 -100.63 8.64 -19.91
C LYS A 2 -99.17 8.81 -20.38
N SER A 3 -98.40 8.32 -19.61
CA SER A 3 -97.54 7.09 -19.67
C SER A 3 -96.16 7.42 -20.14
N LEU A 4 -95.38 7.79 -19.15
CA LEU A 4 -93.95 7.83 -19.29
C LEU A 4 -93.40 6.82 -18.28
N ILE A 5 -93.59 5.56 -18.60
CA ILE A 5 -93.02 4.43 -17.90
C ILE A 5 -92.45 3.52 -18.96
N TYR A 6 -91.26 3.01 -18.67
CA TYR A 6 -90.56 2.02 -19.47
C TYR A 6 -89.68 2.49 -20.61
N HIS A 7 -88.57 3.05 -20.21
CA HIS A 7 -87.29 2.65 -20.87
C HIS A 7 -86.16 2.77 -19.89
N PHE A 8 -86.31 2.15 -18.74
CA PHE A 8 -85.21 1.85 -17.85
C PHE A 8 -84.86 0.39 -18.04
N SER A 9 -84.42 0.10 -19.27
CA SER A 9 -84.00 -1.26 -19.61
C SER A 9 -82.60 -1.16 -20.16
N GLY A 10 -81.70 -1.62 -19.33
CA GLY A 10 -80.60 -2.38 -19.87
C GLY A 10 -79.38 -1.62 -20.43
N ILE A 11 -78.85 -0.62 -19.78
CA ILE A 11 -77.42 -0.39 -19.94
C ILE A 11 -76.76 -0.96 -18.67
N ILE A 12 -76.70 -2.28 -18.61
CA ILE A 12 -75.66 -2.96 -17.83
C ILE A 12 -74.37 -2.67 -18.56
N LEU A 13 -73.76 -1.60 -18.11
CA LEU A 13 -72.42 -1.28 -18.47
C LEU A 13 -71.53 -2.38 -17.89
N ILE A 14 -71.19 -3.36 -18.74
CA ILE A 14 -70.18 -4.36 -18.44
C ILE A 14 -68.88 -3.59 -18.20
N PHE A 15 -68.64 -3.22 -16.96
CA PHE A 15 -67.37 -2.74 -16.52
C PHE A 15 -66.43 -3.97 -16.52
N VAL A 16 -65.90 -4.30 -17.72
CA VAL A 16 -64.80 -5.22 -17.86
C VAL A 16 -63.63 -4.55 -17.17
N LEU A 17 -63.44 -4.89 -15.93
CA LEU A 17 -62.22 -4.62 -15.19
C LEU A 17 -61.11 -5.35 -15.96
N PHE A 18 -60.45 -4.62 -16.83
CA PHE A 18 -59.11 -5.00 -17.26
C PHE A 18 -58.23 -4.96 -16.05
N ILE A 19 -58.19 -6.06 -15.31
CA ILE A 19 -57.13 -6.36 -14.38
C ILE A 19 -55.90 -6.63 -15.26
N SER A 20 -55.28 -5.57 -15.71
CA SER A 20 -53.92 -5.61 -16.25
C SER A 20 -53.02 -6.04 -15.10
N CYS A 21 -52.81 -7.34 -14.96
CA CYS A 21 -51.67 -7.87 -14.25
C CYS A 21 -50.42 -7.31 -14.92
N LYS A 22 -49.98 -6.13 -14.47
CA LYS A 22 -48.58 -5.77 -14.59
C LYS A 22 -47.82 -6.86 -13.84
N LYS A 23 -47.28 -7.82 -14.56
CA LYS A 23 -46.13 -8.56 -14.10
C LYS A 23 -45.08 -7.49 -13.74
N GLU A 24 -45.02 -7.13 -12.49
CA GLU A 24 -43.78 -6.57 -11.94
C GLU A 24 -42.73 -7.63 -12.24
N VAL A 25 -41.96 -7.36 -13.27
CA VAL A 25 -40.65 -7.97 -13.42
C VAL A 25 -39.89 -7.40 -12.20
N SER A 26 -39.99 -8.12 -11.10
CA SER A 26 -39.08 -8.00 -9.99
C SER A 26 -37.71 -8.25 -10.63
N ASN A 27 -37.07 -7.16 -11.09
CA ASN A 27 -35.63 -7.10 -11.19
C ASN A 27 -35.14 -7.30 -9.74
N LYS A 28 -35.11 -8.56 -9.33
CA LYS A 28 -34.12 -9.00 -8.36
C LYS A 28 -32.80 -8.61 -9.00
N LEU A 29 -32.39 -7.35 -8.81
CA LEU A 29 -31.01 -7.00 -8.67
C LEU A 29 -30.50 -8.00 -7.63
N THR A 30 -29.99 -9.11 -8.09
CA THR A 30 -29.06 -9.88 -7.30
C THR A 30 -27.98 -8.87 -6.97
N ASN A 31 -28.11 -8.27 -5.79
CA ASN A 31 -26.99 -7.74 -5.07
C ASN A 31 -26.05 -8.94 -4.89
N THR A 32 -25.35 -9.29 -5.95
CA THR A 32 -24.07 -9.91 -5.79
C THR A 32 -23.29 -8.86 -5.02
N ASN A 33 -23.24 -9.04 -3.70
CA ASN A 33 -22.30 -8.35 -2.85
C ASN A 33 -20.93 -8.60 -3.48
N PHE A 34 -20.55 -7.70 -4.37
CA PHE A 34 -19.22 -7.67 -4.94
C PHE A 34 -18.33 -7.20 -3.79
N HIS A 35 -17.91 -8.15 -2.96
CA HIS A 35 -16.85 -7.90 -2.00
C HIS A 35 -15.60 -7.69 -2.84
N PRO A 36 -15.10 -6.46 -2.94
CA PRO A 36 -13.91 -6.17 -3.71
C PRO A 36 -12.78 -7.01 -3.10
N LYS A 37 -12.31 -7.99 -3.89
CA LYS A 37 -11.28 -8.91 -3.43
C LYS A 37 -9.96 -8.17 -3.40
N SER A 38 -9.37 -8.08 -2.22
CA SER A 38 -7.98 -7.63 -2.08
C SER A 38 -7.05 -8.53 -2.91
N SER A 39 -6.11 -7.92 -3.61
CA SER A 39 -5.03 -8.62 -4.31
C SER A 39 -3.82 -8.88 -3.43
N ILE A 40 -3.87 -8.44 -2.16
CA ILE A 40 -2.77 -8.52 -1.19
C ILE A 40 -2.92 -9.79 -0.35
N LYS A 41 -1.85 -10.56 -0.24
CA LYS A 41 -1.85 -11.90 0.37
C LYS A 41 -1.16 -11.94 1.73
N TYR A 42 -0.04 -11.24 1.88
CA TYR A 42 0.83 -11.28 3.06
C TYR A 42 0.92 -9.95 3.79
N ALA A 43 1.00 -8.86 3.04
CA ALA A 43 1.09 -7.53 3.64
C ALA A 43 -0.18 -7.18 4.42
N LYS A 44 0.00 -6.63 5.61
CA LYS A 44 -1.08 -6.19 6.49
C LYS A 44 -1.28 -4.68 6.45
N GLY A 45 -0.24 -3.94 6.05
CA GLY A 45 -0.18 -2.49 6.12
C GLY A 45 -0.86 -1.77 4.96
N PHE A 46 -1.27 -2.46 3.89
CA PHE A 46 -2.00 -1.82 2.78
C PHE A 46 -2.98 -2.76 2.09
N ASP A 47 -3.80 -2.18 1.23
CA ASP A 47 -4.71 -2.92 0.35
C ASP A 47 -4.89 -2.20 -0.98
N ILE A 48 -5.18 -2.94 -2.04
CA ILE A 48 -5.55 -2.41 -3.35
C ILE A 48 -6.91 -2.99 -3.71
N ILE A 49 -7.91 -2.12 -3.78
CA ILE A 49 -9.27 -2.49 -4.11
C ILE A 49 -9.58 -1.96 -5.50
N SER A 50 -9.90 -2.87 -6.42
CA SER A 50 -10.30 -2.51 -7.77
C SER A 50 -11.78 -2.82 -7.98
N THR A 51 -12.54 -1.84 -8.42
CA THR A 51 -13.91 -1.96 -8.89
C THR A 51 -13.97 -1.74 -10.40
N LYS A 52 -15.15 -1.85 -10.99
CA LYS A 52 -15.35 -1.55 -12.44
C LYS A 52 -14.90 -0.13 -12.80
N ASN A 53 -15.11 0.83 -11.90
CA ASN A 53 -14.98 2.26 -12.17
C ASN A 53 -13.89 2.96 -11.38
N GLU A 54 -13.33 2.31 -10.36
CA GLU A 54 -12.44 2.95 -9.41
C GLU A 54 -11.39 1.97 -8.87
N LYS A 55 -10.20 2.46 -8.67
CA LYS A 55 -9.15 1.76 -7.95
C LYS A 55 -8.79 2.57 -6.71
N LYS A 56 -8.76 1.93 -5.55
CA LYS A 56 -8.37 2.53 -4.27
C LYS A 56 -7.12 1.87 -3.74
N LEU A 57 -6.22 2.69 -3.24
CA LEU A 57 -5.09 2.29 -2.43
C LEU A 57 -5.43 2.66 -0.98
N ILE A 58 -5.44 1.67 -0.08
CA ILE A 58 -5.73 1.85 1.33
C ILE A 58 -4.47 1.55 2.12
N ILE A 59 -3.99 2.50 2.89
CA ILE A 59 -2.89 2.31 3.84
C ILE A 59 -3.48 2.12 5.22
N LYS A 60 -3.15 1.01 5.85
CA LYS A 60 -3.72 0.58 7.14
C LYS A 60 -2.71 0.81 8.26
N ASN A 61 -3.11 1.56 9.26
CA ASN A 61 -2.32 1.74 10.50
C ASN A 61 -0.82 2.01 10.25
N PRO A 62 -0.41 2.99 9.45
CA PRO A 62 0.99 3.22 9.13
C PRO A 62 1.79 3.70 10.35
N TYR A 63 1.13 4.12 11.43
CA TYR A 63 1.74 4.66 12.65
C TYR A 63 1.63 3.69 13.83
N SER A 64 2.52 3.85 14.80
CA SER A 64 2.60 2.94 15.95
C SER A 64 1.40 3.02 16.90
N ASN A 65 0.77 4.19 17.02
CA ASN A 65 -0.18 4.50 18.09
C ASN A 65 -1.59 4.87 17.60
N THR A 66 -1.93 4.60 16.35
CA THR A 66 -3.25 4.93 15.80
C THR A 66 -3.82 3.78 15.00
N SER A 67 -5.14 3.74 14.92
CA SER A 67 -5.89 2.82 14.04
C SER A 67 -6.41 3.52 12.78
N ASN A 68 -5.76 4.58 12.33
CA ASN A 68 -6.20 5.36 11.19
C ASN A 68 -5.81 4.69 9.87
N ASN A 69 -6.74 4.64 8.94
CA ASN A 69 -6.49 4.25 7.57
C ASN A 69 -6.50 5.49 6.68
N PHE A 70 -5.69 5.45 5.63
CA PHE A 70 -5.64 6.48 4.60
C PHE A 70 -6.10 5.86 3.29
N GLU A 71 -7.01 6.54 2.58
CA GLU A 71 -7.54 6.10 1.32
C GLU A 71 -7.18 7.08 0.21
N TYR A 72 -6.60 6.55 -0.86
CA TYR A 72 -6.25 7.30 -2.06
C TYR A 72 -6.98 6.69 -3.25
N ILE A 73 -7.58 7.55 -4.06
CA ILE A 73 -8.21 7.16 -5.32
C ILE A 73 -7.15 7.19 -6.41
N ILE A 74 -6.96 6.07 -7.09
CA ILE A 74 -6.00 5.96 -8.19
C ILE A 74 -6.72 6.21 -9.50
N LYS A 75 -6.33 7.22 -10.23
CA LYS A 75 -6.90 7.56 -11.54
C LYS A 75 -5.83 7.74 -12.61
N LYS A 76 -6.17 7.32 -13.83
CA LYS A 76 -5.36 7.64 -15.00
C LYS A 76 -5.70 9.04 -15.48
N GLY A 77 -4.68 9.85 -15.78
CA GLY A 77 -4.84 11.21 -16.26
C GLY A 77 -4.68 12.26 -15.16
N ILE A 78 -5.15 13.47 -15.42
CA ILE A 78 -4.97 14.64 -14.53
C ILE A 78 -6.24 14.86 -13.71
N ASN A 79 -6.09 15.01 -12.40
CA ASN A 79 -7.13 15.39 -11.45
C ASN A 79 -6.49 16.23 -10.33
N ASP A 80 -7.16 17.26 -9.88
CA ASP A 80 -6.60 18.24 -8.92
C ASP A 80 -7.03 17.99 -7.47
N GLN A 81 -7.66 16.86 -7.18
CA GLN A 81 -8.05 16.49 -5.80
C GLN A 81 -6.89 15.85 -5.05
N LEU A 82 -6.61 16.28 -3.82
CA LEU A 82 -5.47 15.80 -3.01
C LEU A 82 -5.48 14.30 -2.69
N ASN A 83 -6.64 13.70 -2.55
CA ASN A 83 -6.77 12.27 -2.31
C ASN A 83 -6.80 11.43 -3.60
N VAL A 84 -6.61 12.06 -4.76
CA VAL A 84 -6.53 11.41 -6.06
C VAL A 84 -5.08 11.39 -6.53
N ILE A 85 -4.57 10.19 -6.74
CA ILE A 85 -3.23 9.98 -7.27
C ILE A 85 -3.34 9.77 -8.77
N ASN A 86 -2.76 10.69 -9.52
CA ASN A 86 -2.70 10.63 -10.97
C ASN A 86 -1.62 9.62 -11.41
N THR A 87 -2.00 8.64 -12.20
CA THR A 87 -1.08 7.59 -12.63
C THR A 87 -0.97 7.51 -14.16
N PRO A 88 0.18 7.08 -14.70
CA PRO A 88 1.42 6.72 -13.98
C PRO A 88 2.14 7.96 -13.41
N ILE A 89 2.71 7.82 -12.21
CA ILE A 89 3.61 8.82 -11.63
C ILE A 89 4.86 8.93 -12.52
N LYS A 90 5.32 10.16 -12.74
CA LYS A 90 6.52 10.46 -13.54
C LYS A 90 7.65 11.06 -12.71
N LYS A 91 7.30 11.78 -11.65
CA LYS A 91 8.25 12.37 -10.71
C LYS A 91 7.84 11.99 -9.29
N ILE A 92 8.71 11.33 -8.57
CA ILE A 92 8.46 10.88 -7.21
C ILE A 92 9.59 11.32 -6.28
N VAL A 93 9.23 11.70 -5.08
CA VAL A 93 10.14 11.83 -3.95
C VAL A 93 9.83 10.71 -2.98
N VAL A 94 10.84 10.02 -2.49
CA VAL A 94 10.69 9.01 -1.45
C VAL A 94 11.61 9.33 -0.29
N THR A 95 11.23 8.98 0.94
CA THR A 95 11.98 9.33 2.16
C THR A 95 12.57 8.12 2.89
N SER A 96 12.45 6.92 2.31
CA SER A 96 13.06 5.70 2.86
C SER A 96 13.91 4.98 1.81
N THR A 97 15.07 4.47 2.23
CA THR A 97 15.93 3.65 1.36
C THR A 97 15.27 2.33 0.96
N THR A 98 14.29 1.83 1.72
CA THR A 98 13.54 0.61 1.39
C THR A 98 12.71 0.77 0.10
N HIS A 99 12.39 2.00 -0.29
CA HIS A 99 11.64 2.30 -1.51
C HIS A 99 12.50 2.20 -2.79
N ILE A 100 13.82 2.38 -2.68
CA ILE A 100 14.72 2.40 -3.84
C ILE A 100 14.71 1.07 -4.61
N PRO A 101 14.86 -0.11 -3.97
CA PRO A 101 14.78 -1.39 -4.68
C PRO A 101 13.45 -1.60 -5.39
N MET A 102 12.34 -1.12 -4.83
CA MET A 102 11.01 -1.24 -5.44
C MET A 102 10.91 -0.46 -6.75
N LEU A 103 11.47 0.77 -6.79
CA LEU A 103 11.54 1.57 -8.00
C LEU A 103 12.43 0.90 -9.06
N GLU A 104 13.58 0.38 -8.65
CA GLU A 104 14.54 -0.27 -9.57
C GLU A 104 14.00 -1.58 -10.15
N LEU A 105 13.34 -2.42 -9.35
CA LEU A 105 12.71 -3.66 -9.80
C LEU A 105 11.59 -3.42 -10.81
N LEU A 106 10.87 -2.31 -10.65
CA LEU A 106 9.84 -1.90 -11.60
C LEU A 106 10.39 -1.16 -12.81
N GLY A 107 11.70 -0.85 -12.85
CA GLY A 107 12.34 -0.05 -13.90
C GLY A 107 11.87 1.41 -13.90
N GLU A 108 11.52 1.93 -12.72
CA GLU A 108 11.02 3.30 -12.50
C GLU A 108 11.99 4.17 -11.69
N GLU A 109 13.24 3.78 -11.57
CA GLU A 109 14.27 4.58 -10.91
C GLU A 109 14.45 5.98 -11.52
N LYS A 110 14.06 6.12 -12.80
CA LYS A 110 14.13 7.43 -13.49
C LYS A 110 13.09 8.42 -12.97
N ALA A 111 12.02 7.93 -12.38
CA ALA A 111 11.00 8.77 -11.78
C ALA A 111 11.47 9.41 -10.46
N LEU A 112 12.47 8.84 -9.78
CA LEU A 112 13.03 9.41 -8.56
C LEU A 112 13.73 10.73 -8.88
N VAL A 113 13.23 11.84 -8.35
CA VAL A 113 13.75 13.20 -8.56
C VAL A 113 14.35 13.82 -7.30
N GLY A 114 14.07 13.30 -6.13
CA GLY A 114 14.62 13.77 -4.87
C GLY A 114 14.57 12.72 -3.77
N PHE A 115 15.52 12.80 -2.85
CA PHE A 115 15.63 11.91 -1.70
C PHE A 115 16.24 12.66 -0.51
N GLN A 116 15.76 12.36 0.70
CA GLN A 116 16.32 12.90 1.94
C GLN A 116 17.52 12.07 2.36
N ASN A 117 18.69 12.69 2.49
CA ASN A 117 19.95 12.05 2.82
C ASN A 117 20.39 10.97 1.81
N THR A 118 20.78 11.43 0.62
CA THR A 118 21.19 10.57 -0.49
C THR A 118 22.40 9.68 -0.18
N ASP A 119 23.18 9.99 0.87
CA ASP A 119 24.34 9.16 1.28
C ASP A 119 23.92 7.78 1.78
N TYR A 120 22.69 7.61 2.23
CA TYR A 120 22.15 6.30 2.65
C TYR A 120 21.79 5.38 1.47
N ILE A 121 21.77 5.88 0.25
CA ILE A 121 21.45 5.06 -0.91
C ILE A 121 22.72 4.31 -1.36
N SER A 122 22.71 2.99 -1.19
CA SER A 122 23.83 2.11 -1.53
C SER A 122 23.75 1.51 -2.95
N SER A 123 22.57 1.57 -3.60
CA SER A 123 22.41 1.04 -4.96
C SER A 123 23.28 1.79 -5.96
N THR A 124 24.14 1.08 -6.67
CA THR A 124 24.98 1.66 -7.74
C THR A 124 24.15 2.35 -8.82
N LYS A 125 23.02 1.78 -9.19
CA LYS A 125 22.13 2.32 -10.22
C LYS A 125 21.58 3.70 -9.82
N THR A 126 21.09 3.83 -8.59
CA THR A 126 20.57 5.10 -8.09
C THR A 126 21.70 6.07 -7.73
N ARG A 127 22.85 5.59 -7.19
CA ARG A 127 24.04 6.43 -6.96
C ARG A 127 24.49 7.14 -8.23
N ASN A 128 24.63 6.42 -9.34
CA ASN A 128 25.01 7.03 -10.64
C ASN A 128 24.03 8.15 -11.05
N ARG A 129 22.77 8.05 -10.70
CA ARG A 129 21.77 9.10 -10.97
C ARG A 129 21.92 10.31 -10.05
N ILE A 130 22.29 10.07 -8.78
CA ILE A 130 22.59 11.13 -7.81
C ILE A 130 23.82 11.91 -8.28
N ASP A 131 24.90 11.20 -8.61
CA ASP A 131 26.15 11.78 -9.05
C ASP A 131 26.01 12.56 -10.38
N ALA A 132 25.08 12.14 -11.23
CA ALA A 132 24.71 12.85 -12.46
C ALA A 132 23.73 14.02 -12.24
N GLY A 133 23.30 14.31 -10.98
CA GLY A 133 22.42 15.40 -10.65
C GLY A 133 20.92 15.19 -10.95
N PHE A 134 20.51 13.95 -11.30
CA PHE A 134 19.11 13.64 -11.58
C PHE A 134 18.27 13.41 -10.32
N VAL A 135 18.88 13.20 -9.16
CA VAL A 135 18.22 13.05 -7.88
C VAL A 135 18.74 14.13 -6.94
N LYS A 136 17.86 15.03 -6.55
CA LYS A 136 18.18 16.17 -5.68
C LYS A 136 18.31 15.70 -4.23
N GLU A 137 19.36 16.14 -3.55
CA GLU A 137 19.45 16.04 -2.10
C GLU A 137 18.40 16.96 -1.44
N LEU A 138 17.55 16.41 -0.57
CA LEU A 138 16.44 17.13 0.07
C LEU A 138 16.65 17.31 1.57
N GLY A 139 17.88 17.38 2.02
CA GLY A 139 18.21 17.63 3.42
C GLY A 139 18.68 16.39 4.17
N ASN A 140 18.95 16.55 5.45
CA ASN A 140 19.48 15.54 6.32
C ASN A 140 18.39 14.88 7.19
N GLU A 141 18.79 13.97 8.09
CA GLU A 141 17.88 13.24 8.99
C GLU A 141 16.95 14.15 9.82
N ALA A 142 17.39 15.36 10.15
CA ALA A 142 16.64 16.26 11.03
C ALA A 142 15.53 17.04 10.33
N ALA A 143 15.68 17.33 9.02
CA ALA A 143 14.72 18.16 8.30
C ALA A 143 14.73 17.89 6.80
N LEU A 144 13.55 17.64 6.26
CA LEU A 144 13.31 17.63 4.82
C LEU A 144 13.26 19.08 4.30
N ASN A 145 14.09 19.39 3.30
CA ASN A 145 14.07 20.69 2.64
C ASN A 145 12.85 20.81 1.75
N THR A 146 11.78 21.40 2.30
CA THR A 146 10.50 21.57 1.62
C THR A 146 10.56 22.53 0.45
N GLU A 147 11.39 23.57 0.49
CA GLU A 147 11.57 24.51 -0.61
C GLU A 147 12.12 23.79 -1.84
N SER A 148 13.24 23.11 -1.70
CA SER A 148 13.82 22.31 -2.78
C SER A 148 12.87 21.22 -3.28
N LEU A 149 12.07 20.59 -2.40
CA LEU A 149 11.07 19.62 -2.81
C LEU A 149 9.98 20.25 -3.67
N LEU A 150 9.47 21.44 -3.27
CA LEU A 150 8.44 22.14 -4.02
C LEU A 150 8.91 22.60 -5.39
N GLU A 151 10.19 22.99 -5.54
CA GLU A 151 10.81 23.31 -6.83
C GLU A 151 10.81 22.13 -7.80
N LEU A 152 11.00 20.89 -7.29
CA LEU A 152 10.98 19.68 -8.11
C LEU A 152 9.59 19.39 -8.70
N ARG A 153 8.52 19.86 -8.06
CA ARG A 153 7.12 19.59 -8.41
C ARG A 153 6.87 18.10 -8.64
N PRO A 154 7.08 17.25 -7.64
CA PRO A 154 6.81 15.83 -7.79
C PRO A 154 5.31 15.57 -7.91
N ASP A 155 4.94 14.50 -8.61
CA ASP A 155 3.55 14.04 -8.71
C ASP A 155 3.04 13.46 -7.39
N ALA A 156 3.96 12.92 -6.56
CA ALA A 156 3.67 12.46 -5.20
C ALA A 156 4.94 12.37 -4.36
N VAL A 157 4.76 12.42 -3.05
CA VAL A 157 5.78 12.11 -2.04
C VAL A 157 5.38 10.81 -1.33
N ILE A 158 6.30 9.83 -1.28
CA ILE A 158 6.10 8.64 -0.44
C ILE A 158 6.82 8.88 0.88
N GLY A 159 6.02 9.14 1.90
CA GLY A 159 6.49 9.51 3.21
C GLY A 159 6.72 8.31 4.13
N PHE A 160 7.89 8.24 4.76
CA PHE A 160 8.13 7.40 5.92
C PHE A 160 8.07 8.26 7.18
N THR A 161 7.31 7.83 8.18
CA THR A 161 7.27 8.47 9.49
C THR A 161 6.82 7.46 10.55
N MET A 162 7.30 7.65 11.77
CA MET A 162 6.87 6.86 12.93
C MET A 162 5.70 7.51 13.68
N ASP A 163 5.48 8.81 13.47
CA ASP A 163 4.46 9.60 14.14
C ASP A 163 3.27 9.86 13.20
N ASN A 164 2.07 9.98 13.80
CA ASN A 164 0.84 10.26 13.06
C ASN A 164 0.69 11.73 12.63
N TYR A 165 1.55 12.63 13.12
CA TYR A 165 1.52 14.03 12.77
C TYR A 165 2.90 14.48 12.28
N ASN A 166 2.99 14.72 10.98
CA ASN A 166 4.19 15.26 10.37
C ASN A 166 3.88 16.64 9.76
N LYS A 167 4.38 17.70 10.42
CA LYS A 167 4.16 19.10 9.98
C LYS A 167 4.65 19.34 8.56
N THR A 168 5.76 18.71 8.19
CA THR A 168 6.37 18.83 6.87
C THR A 168 5.46 18.22 5.79
N PHE A 169 4.91 17.03 6.03
CA PHE A 169 3.99 16.39 5.09
C PHE A 169 2.70 17.20 4.92
N ASN A 170 2.13 17.71 6.02
CA ASN A 170 0.97 18.59 5.95
C ASN A 170 1.25 19.88 5.17
N LEU A 171 2.46 20.43 5.25
CA LEU A 171 2.84 21.61 4.47
C LEU A 171 2.91 21.26 2.97
N ILE A 172 3.49 20.13 2.62
CA ILE A 172 3.59 19.66 1.23
C ILE A 172 2.20 19.43 0.62
N GLU A 173 1.29 18.80 1.38
CA GLU A 173 -0.11 18.58 0.93
C GLU A 173 -0.86 19.90 0.72
N LYS A 174 -0.65 20.89 1.57
CA LYS A 174 -1.22 22.24 1.39
C LYS A 174 -0.75 22.94 0.12
N GLN A 175 0.38 22.54 -0.44
CA GLN A 175 0.87 23.01 -1.73
C GLN A 175 0.36 22.19 -2.92
N GLY A 176 -0.60 21.29 -2.68
CA GLY A 176 -1.23 20.49 -3.73
C GLY A 176 -0.44 19.25 -4.16
N ILE A 177 0.61 18.86 -3.43
CA ILE A 177 1.39 17.65 -3.71
C ILE A 177 0.89 16.53 -2.80
N PRO A 178 0.35 15.43 -3.34
CA PRO A 178 -0.10 14.30 -2.55
C PRO A 178 1.05 13.67 -1.76
N VAL A 179 0.82 13.41 -0.48
CA VAL A 179 1.73 12.62 0.37
C VAL A 179 1.08 11.28 0.69
N ILE A 180 1.74 10.20 0.32
CA ILE A 180 1.28 8.84 0.59
C ILE A 180 2.18 8.25 1.66
N VAL A 181 1.61 7.98 2.82
CA VAL A 181 2.37 7.39 3.93
C VAL A 181 2.58 5.91 3.66
N ASN A 182 3.84 5.47 3.73
CA ASN A 182 4.23 4.08 3.56
C ASN A 182 4.58 3.47 4.92
N GLY A 183 3.96 2.35 5.26
CA GLY A 183 4.13 1.63 6.52
C GLY A 183 4.85 0.28 6.37
N ASP A 184 5.63 0.06 5.32
CA ASP A 184 6.30 -1.21 5.01
C ASP A 184 7.20 -1.73 6.15
N TRP A 185 7.80 -0.83 6.90
CA TRP A 185 8.66 -1.14 8.04
C TRP A 185 7.93 -1.86 9.18
N ARG A 186 6.58 -1.78 9.22
CA ARG A 186 5.75 -2.42 10.25
C ARG A 186 5.36 -3.86 9.90
N GLU A 187 5.65 -4.30 8.69
CA GLU A 187 5.37 -5.68 8.31
C GLU A 187 6.19 -6.67 9.12
N GLU A 188 5.52 -7.68 9.62
CA GLU A 188 6.10 -8.68 10.54
C GLU A 188 6.75 -9.84 9.78
N THR A 189 6.46 -9.97 8.48
CA THR A 189 6.94 -11.10 7.69
C THR A 189 7.74 -10.63 6.48
N PRO A 190 8.75 -11.40 6.05
CA PRO A 190 9.53 -11.09 4.85
C PRO A 190 8.68 -10.99 3.59
N LEU A 191 7.71 -11.89 3.41
CA LEU A 191 6.79 -11.82 2.27
C LEU A 191 5.83 -10.64 2.36
N GLY A 192 5.39 -10.25 3.57
CA GLY A 192 4.61 -9.03 3.76
C GLY A 192 5.37 -7.80 3.29
N ARG A 193 6.66 -7.67 3.66
CA ARG A 193 7.51 -6.57 3.17
C ARG A 193 7.71 -6.60 1.67
N ALA A 194 8.03 -7.76 1.11
CA ALA A 194 8.25 -7.89 -0.32
C ALA A 194 7.01 -7.53 -1.13
N GLU A 195 5.81 -7.79 -0.60
CA GLU A 195 4.56 -7.51 -1.30
C GLU A 195 4.27 -6.02 -1.49
N TRP A 196 4.96 -5.13 -0.77
CA TRP A 196 4.86 -3.68 -0.99
C TRP A 196 5.34 -3.23 -2.37
N ILE A 197 5.97 -4.09 -3.15
CA ILE A 197 6.22 -3.82 -4.57
C ILE A 197 4.93 -3.56 -5.35
N LYS A 198 3.81 -4.19 -4.94
CA LYS A 198 2.50 -3.98 -5.56
C LYS A 198 1.94 -2.57 -5.28
N PHE A 199 2.26 -2.00 -4.10
CA PHE A 199 1.98 -0.59 -3.80
C PHE A 199 2.63 0.33 -4.84
N PHE A 200 3.93 0.15 -5.13
CA PHE A 200 4.59 0.91 -6.17
C PHE A 200 4.05 0.56 -7.57
N GLY A 201 3.75 -0.71 -7.82
CA GLY A 201 3.15 -1.18 -9.06
C GLY A 201 1.89 -0.41 -9.46
N VAL A 202 0.99 -0.13 -8.52
CA VAL A 202 -0.24 0.60 -8.80
C VAL A 202 0.02 2.08 -9.10
N LEU A 203 1.05 2.69 -8.50
CA LEU A 203 1.41 4.09 -8.74
C LEU A 203 1.99 4.32 -10.15
N PHE A 204 2.63 3.32 -10.71
CA PHE A 204 3.24 3.38 -12.04
C PHE A 204 2.46 2.65 -13.14
N ASN A 205 1.24 2.18 -12.88
CA ASN A 205 0.43 1.34 -13.78
C ASN A 205 1.19 0.06 -14.22
N LYS A 206 2.01 -0.49 -13.34
CA LYS A 206 2.83 -1.70 -13.55
C LYS A 206 2.40 -2.87 -12.65
N GLU A 207 1.12 -2.98 -12.35
CA GLU A 207 0.58 -4.00 -11.45
C GLU A 207 0.94 -5.41 -11.90
N ARG A 208 0.84 -5.70 -13.20
CA ARG A 208 1.18 -7.04 -13.73
C ARG A 208 2.67 -7.38 -13.52
N LEU A 209 3.55 -6.39 -13.69
CA LEU A 209 4.97 -6.57 -13.46
C LEU A 209 5.24 -6.78 -11.96
N ALA A 210 4.63 -5.95 -11.11
CA ALA A 210 4.74 -6.09 -9.66
C ALA A 210 4.25 -7.45 -9.15
N ASP A 211 3.12 -7.93 -9.67
CA ASP A 211 2.60 -9.27 -9.36
C ASP A 211 3.56 -10.36 -9.81
N SER A 212 4.13 -10.26 -11.02
CA SER A 212 5.10 -11.22 -11.53
C SER A 212 6.37 -11.28 -10.69
N ILE A 213 6.91 -10.11 -10.32
CA ILE A 213 8.10 -10.01 -9.47
C ILE A 213 7.81 -10.61 -8.09
N PHE A 214 6.68 -10.22 -7.48
CA PHE A 214 6.29 -10.74 -6.17
C PHE A 214 6.09 -12.25 -6.18
N ASN A 215 5.41 -12.79 -7.20
CA ASN A 215 5.17 -14.24 -7.31
C ASN A 215 6.49 -15.02 -7.41
N ASN A 216 7.48 -14.51 -8.13
CA ASN A 216 8.81 -15.13 -8.19
C ASN A 216 9.49 -15.10 -6.81
N ILE A 217 9.47 -13.95 -6.12
CA ILE A 217 10.01 -13.84 -4.75
C ILE A 217 9.30 -14.81 -3.81
N GLU A 218 7.98 -14.92 -3.89
CA GLU A 218 7.19 -15.85 -3.08
C GLU A 218 7.61 -17.31 -3.34
N LEU A 219 7.71 -17.71 -4.60
CA LEU A 219 8.10 -19.07 -4.97
C LEU A 219 9.49 -19.42 -4.45
N ASP A 220 10.47 -18.55 -4.68
CA ASP A 220 11.86 -18.75 -4.24
C ASP A 220 11.96 -18.79 -2.71
N TYR A 221 11.26 -17.88 -2.03
CA TYR A 221 11.24 -17.82 -0.58
C TYR A 221 10.64 -19.08 0.04
N LEU A 222 9.49 -19.55 -0.47
CA LEU A 222 8.83 -20.74 0.02
C LEU A 222 9.64 -22.01 -0.27
N ALA A 223 10.34 -22.06 -1.40
CA ALA A 223 11.26 -23.16 -1.73
C ALA A 223 12.45 -23.18 -0.74
N ALA A 224 13.09 -22.04 -0.49
CA ALA A 224 14.18 -21.92 0.47
C ALA A 224 13.74 -22.32 1.90
N LYS A 225 12.56 -21.85 2.33
CA LYS A 225 11.97 -22.21 3.63
C LYS A 225 11.71 -23.70 3.75
N ARG A 226 11.27 -24.39 2.68
CA ARG A 226 11.08 -25.84 2.67
C ARG A 226 12.40 -26.56 2.83
N ILE A 227 13.43 -26.19 2.05
CA ILE A 227 14.79 -26.77 2.16
C ILE A 227 15.32 -26.60 3.58
N ALA A 228 15.15 -25.41 4.18
CA ALA A 228 15.58 -25.17 5.56
C ALA A 228 14.91 -26.10 6.56
N LYS A 229 13.60 -26.36 6.40
CA LYS A 229 12.84 -27.27 7.28
C LYS A 229 13.25 -28.74 7.17
N GLU A 230 13.74 -29.18 6.02
CA GLU A 230 14.22 -30.57 5.79
C GLU A 230 15.58 -30.80 6.46
N ASN A 231 16.28 -29.71 6.84
CA ASN A 231 17.59 -29.86 7.51
C ASN A 231 17.38 -30.24 8.99
N THR A 232 18.08 -31.31 9.38
CA THR A 232 18.07 -31.82 10.77
C THR A 232 18.96 -30.99 11.70
N ARG A 233 19.86 -30.17 11.17
CA ARG A 233 20.69 -29.26 11.97
C ARG A 233 19.88 -28.02 12.32
N TYR A 234 19.96 -27.65 13.60
CA TYR A 234 19.24 -26.51 14.16
C TYR A 234 20.24 -25.57 14.84
N PRO A 235 21.07 -24.86 14.07
CA PRO A 235 22.14 -24.06 14.64
C PRO A 235 21.58 -22.86 15.42
N SER A 236 22.22 -22.54 16.54
CA SER A 236 21.95 -21.28 17.24
C SER A 236 22.59 -20.12 16.50
N ILE A 237 21.90 -19.00 16.46
CA ILE A 237 22.37 -17.80 15.79
C ILE A 237 22.29 -16.57 16.68
N LEU A 238 23.36 -15.76 16.63
CA LEU A 238 23.38 -14.40 17.10
C LEU A 238 23.14 -13.48 15.89
N SER A 239 22.24 -12.54 16.05
CA SER A 239 21.96 -11.52 15.04
C SER A 239 21.96 -10.13 15.68
N GLY A 240 22.28 -9.12 14.92
CA GLY A 240 22.29 -7.73 15.38
C GLY A 240 23.59 -7.00 15.04
N ALA A 241 23.70 -5.77 15.50
CA ALA A 241 24.87 -4.91 15.31
C ALA A 241 25.23 -4.21 16.63
N ILE A 242 26.52 -4.06 16.87
CA ILE A 242 27.01 -3.22 17.95
C ILE A 242 26.93 -1.77 17.46
N MET A 243 26.19 -0.97 18.18
CA MET A 243 26.00 0.45 17.93
C MET A 243 26.98 1.28 18.79
N SER A 244 26.96 2.59 18.64
CA SER A 244 27.68 3.49 19.54
C SER A 244 27.26 3.27 21.00
N ASN A 245 28.17 3.58 21.94
CA ASN A 245 27.95 3.45 23.38
C ASN A 245 27.71 2.00 23.88
N ASP A 246 28.38 1.04 23.28
CA ASP A 246 28.33 -0.38 23.67
C ASP A 246 26.90 -0.95 23.73
N ILE A 247 26.03 -0.43 22.88
CA ILE A 247 24.68 -0.94 22.73
C ILE A 247 24.65 -2.00 21.63
N TRP A 248 24.17 -3.17 21.97
CA TRP A 248 23.87 -4.22 20.98
C TRP A 248 22.41 -4.13 20.55
N SER A 249 22.21 -3.71 19.30
CA SER A 249 20.89 -3.65 18.64
C SER A 249 20.62 -4.96 17.92
N LEU A 250 19.57 -5.67 18.31
CA LEU A 250 19.22 -6.98 17.77
C LEU A 250 17.71 -7.08 17.51
N PRO A 251 17.29 -7.95 16.57
CA PRO A 251 15.88 -8.10 16.24
C PRO A 251 15.05 -8.57 17.43
N ALA A 252 13.95 -7.89 17.74
CA ALA A 252 12.97 -8.41 18.68
C ALA A 252 12.20 -9.61 18.06
N GLY A 253 11.67 -10.50 18.91
CA GLY A 253 11.12 -11.78 18.49
C GLY A 253 9.91 -11.70 17.55
N GLU A 254 9.16 -10.61 17.57
CA GLU A 254 8.03 -10.37 16.67
C GLU A 254 8.40 -9.55 15.42
N SER A 255 9.70 -9.29 15.21
CA SER A 255 10.19 -8.55 14.04
C SER A 255 10.24 -9.41 12.79
N PHE A 256 10.22 -8.76 11.60
CA PHE A 256 10.36 -9.50 10.35
C PHE A 256 11.70 -10.23 10.23
N VAL A 257 12.76 -9.69 10.85
CA VAL A 257 14.08 -10.34 10.87
C VAL A 257 14.05 -11.61 11.72
N ALA A 258 13.40 -11.57 12.89
CA ALA A 258 13.22 -12.77 13.72
C ALA A 258 12.39 -13.81 12.97
N GLN A 259 11.34 -13.40 12.25
CA GLN A 259 10.57 -14.32 11.40
C GLN A 259 11.42 -14.91 10.27
N PHE A 260 12.30 -14.11 9.68
CA PHE A 260 13.24 -14.59 8.65
C PHE A 260 14.16 -15.68 9.19
N LEU A 261 14.70 -15.47 10.40
CA LEU A 261 15.57 -16.45 11.08
C LEU A 261 14.81 -17.75 11.43
N LEU A 262 13.57 -17.61 11.90
CA LEU A 262 12.71 -18.78 12.19
C LEU A 262 12.38 -19.56 10.90
N ASP A 263 12.12 -18.88 9.80
CA ASP A 263 11.85 -19.52 8.52
C ASP A 263 13.09 -20.22 7.93
N ALA A 264 14.28 -19.75 8.29
CA ALA A 264 15.56 -20.40 7.99
C ALA A 264 15.86 -21.62 8.90
N ASN A 265 14.94 -21.99 9.77
CA ASN A 265 15.06 -23.13 10.70
C ASN A 265 16.28 -23.04 11.64
N VAL A 266 16.56 -21.85 12.16
CA VAL A 266 17.64 -21.62 13.13
C VAL A 266 17.10 -21.32 14.51
N ASN A 267 17.85 -21.61 15.54
CA ASN A 267 17.53 -21.26 16.92
C ASN A 267 18.01 -19.83 17.20
N TYR A 268 17.10 -18.85 17.01
CA TYR A 268 17.36 -17.47 17.36
C TYR A 268 17.13 -17.28 18.87
N LEU A 269 18.13 -16.77 19.59
CA LEU A 269 18.12 -16.74 21.06
C LEU A 269 17.03 -15.83 21.64
N TRP A 270 16.63 -14.76 20.94
CA TRP A 270 15.63 -13.81 21.40
C TRP A 270 14.27 -13.94 20.68
N LYS A 271 14.00 -15.09 20.09
CA LYS A 271 12.75 -15.37 19.37
C LYS A 271 11.48 -15.19 20.20
N ASP A 272 11.57 -15.37 21.52
CA ASP A 272 10.43 -15.29 22.45
C ASP A 272 10.22 -13.90 23.04
N THR A 273 11.03 -12.91 22.64
CA THR A 273 10.89 -11.53 23.10
C THR A 273 9.77 -10.80 22.34
N LYS A 274 9.17 -9.80 23.01
CA LYS A 274 8.12 -8.97 22.44
C LYS A 274 8.69 -7.81 21.64
N GLY A 275 7.92 -7.34 20.67
CA GLY A 275 8.23 -6.16 19.84
C GLY A 275 8.57 -6.50 18.40
N LYS A 276 8.31 -5.53 17.51
CA LYS A 276 8.47 -5.65 16.05
C LYS A 276 9.74 -4.96 15.52
N GLY A 277 10.40 -4.20 16.36
CA GLY A 277 11.63 -3.45 16.04
C GLY A 277 12.88 -4.16 16.53
N SER A 278 13.81 -3.36 17.07
CA SER A 278 15.05 -3.84 17.67
C SER A 278 15.01 -3.75 19.20
N LEU A 279 15.57 -4.74 19.85
CA LEU A 279 15.95 -4.68 21.24
C LEU A 279 17.28 -3.95 21.37
N GLN A 280 17.45 -3.22 22.45
CA GLN A 280 18.70 -2.56 22.80
C GLN A 280 19.23 -3.20 24.09
N LEU A 281 20.34 -3.92 23.99
CA LEU A 281 20.99 -4.54 25.12
C LEU A 281 22.34 -3.87 25.37
N SER A 282 22.72 -3.76 26.63
CA SER A 282 24.09 -3.38 27.00
C SER A 282 25.03 -4.52 26.61
N PHE A 283 26.15 -4.16 26.06
CA PHE A 283 27.21 -5.11 25.73
C PHE A 283 28.08 -5.39 26.96
#